data_af04b0019b540ae30712529ca3304e38
#
_entry.id   af04b0019b540ae30712529ca3304e38
#
_cell.length_a   1.000
_cell.length_b   1.000
_cell.length_c   1.000
_cell.angle_alpha   90.00
_cell.angle_beta   90.00
_cell.angle_gamma   90.00
#
_symmetry.space_group_name_H-M   'P 1'
#
loop_
_entity.id
_entity.type
_entity.pdbx_description
1 polymer ?
#
loop_
_entity_poly.entity_id
_entity_poly.type
_entity_poly.pdbx_seq_one_letter_code
_entity_poly.pdbx_strand_id
1 'polypeptide(L)' 'DMEQYKRILLKEFDSRQKVITELTNLEAILNLPKGTELYISDIHGEFEAFKTNFYK' A
#
# COMPACT_ATOMS: atom_id res chain seq x y z
N ASP A 1 -2.44 19.65 -12.29
CA ASP A 1 -1.03 20.00 -12.40
C ASP A 1 -0.14 18.80 -12.05
N MET A 2 0.86 18.57 -12.88
CA MET A 2 1.76 17.42 -12.76
C MET A 2 2.53 17.45 -11.44
N GLU A 3 2.96 18.61 -10.98
CA GLU A 3 3.68 18.74 -9.73
C GLU A 3 2.82 18.38 -8.53
N GLN A 4 1.58 18.82 -8.51
CA GLN A 4 0.65 18.47 -7.44
C GLN A 4 0.37 16.97 -7.45
N TYR A 5 0.20 16.40 -8.63
CA TYR A 5 -0.05 14.97 -8.77
C TYR A 5 1.13 14.15 -8.20
N LYS A 6 2.35 14.55 -8.56
CA LYS A 6 3.55 13.89 -8.05
C LYS A 6 3.65 13.97 -6.53
N ARG A 7 3.32 15.14 -5.96
CA ARG A 7 3.35 15.31 -4.49
C ARG A 7 2.36 14.40 -3.80
N ILE A 8 1.17 14.26 -4.37
CA ILE A 8 0.14 13.39 -3.81
C ILE A 8 0.62 11.94 -3.85
N LEU A 9 1.20 11.50 -4.96
CA LEU A 9 1.73 10.14 -5.08
C LEU A 9 2.84 9.88 -4.09
N LEU A 10 3.75 10.84 -3.89
CA LEU A 10 4.85 10.68 -2.94
C LEU A 10 4.35 10.57 -1.51
N LYS A 11 3.36 11.39 -1.15
CA LYS A 11 2.75 11.31 0.19
C LYS A 11 2.10 9.97 0.42
N GLU A 12 1.38 9.48 -0.58
CA GLU A 12 0.71 8.18 -0.48
C GLU A 12 1.71 7.05 -0.35
N PHE A 13 2.80 7.12 -1.10
CA PHE A 13 3.87 6.14 -1.01
C PHE A 13 4.47 6.12 0.40
N ASP A 14 4.76 7.29 0.96
CA ASP A 14 5.31 7.38 2.31
C ASP A 14 4.36 6.80 3.35
N SER A 15 3.05 7.09 3.23
CA SER A 15 2.04 6.55 4.13
C SER A 15 2.01 5.03 4.08
N ARG A 16 2.04 4.47 2.89
CA ARG A 16 2.01 3.02 2.71
C ARG A 16 3.25 2.36 3.28
N GLN A 17 4.42 3.00 3.11
CA GLN A 17 5.66 2.49 3.68
C GLN A 17 5.61 2.47 5.20
N LYS A 18 5.03 3.49 5.82
CA LYS A 18 4.85 3.53 7.27
C LYS A 18 3.95 2.40 7.74
N VAL A 19 2.84 2.16 7.05
CA VAL A 19 1.93 1.08 7.40
C VAL A 19 2.63 -0.27 7.30
N ILE A 20 3.38 -0.48 6.24
CA ILE A 20 4.12 -1.74 6.06
C ILE A 20 5.12 -1.94 7.18
N THR A 21 5.85 -0.89 7.55
CA THR A 21 6.82 -0.95 8.64
C THR A 21 6.13 -1.29 9.96
N GLU A 22 5.03 -0.64 10.28
CA GLU A 22 4.28 -0.88 11.50
C GLU A 22 3.70 -2.29 11.54
N LEU A 23 3.15 -2.76 10.43
CA LEU A 23 2.61 -4.12 10.35
C LEU A 23 3.71 -5.15 10.52
N THR A 24 4.88 -4.93 9.91
CA THR A 24 6.01 -5.83 10.05
C THR A 24 6.45 -5.92 11.50
N ASN A 25 6.52 -4.78 12.19
CA ASN A 25 6.88 -4.75 13.59
C ASN A 25 5.85 -5.46 14.47
N LEU A 26 4.56 -5.23 14.20
CA LEU A 26 3.49 -5.88 14.95
C LEU A 26 3.48 -7.40 14.72
N GLU A 27 3.73 -7.82 13.51
CA GLU A 27 3.86 -9.25 13.21
C GLU A 27 4.96 -9.89 14.07
N ALA A 28 6.09 -9.20 14.17
CA ALA A 28 7.22 -9.72 14.95
C ALA A 28 6.89 -9.75 16.44
N ILE A 29 6.25 -8.68 16.96
CA ILE A 29 5.94 -8.56 18.39
C ILE A 29 4.83 -9.51 18.79
N LEU A 30 3.75 -9.57 18.02
CA LEU A 30 2.56 -10.32 18.35
C LEU A 30 2.53 -11.72 17.75
N ASN A 31 3.55 -12.03 16.97
CA ASN A 31 3.65 -13.33 16.29
C ASN A 31 2.43 -13.60 15.41
N LEU A 32 1.96 -12.54 14.71
CA LEU A 32 0.82 -12.65 13.80
C LEU A 32 1.31 -13.09 12.42
N PRO A 33 0.73 -14.16 11.86
CA PRO A 33 1.16 -14.61 10.54
C PRO A 33 0.56 -13.78 9.42
N LYS A 34 1.41 -13.36 8.48
CA LYS A 34 1.01 -12.85 7.17
C LYS A 34 0.19 -11.56 7.11
N GLY A 35 0.22 -10.72 8.17
CA GLY A 35 -0.48 -9.44 8.13
C GLY A 35 0.04 -8.51 7.03
N THR A 36 1.37 -8.41 6.90
CA THR A 36 1.98 -7.57 5.87
C THR A 36 1.69 -8.12 4.47
N GLU A 37 1.72 -9.43 4.30
CA GLU A 37 1.41 -10.06 3.02
C GLU A 37 -0.03 -9.78 2.60
N LEU A 38 -0.98 -9.86 3.53
CA LEU A 38 -2.38 -9.57 3.26
C LEU A 38 -2.57 -8.10 2.87
N TYR A 39 -1.90 -7.19 3.55
CA TYR A 39 -1.98 -5.77 3.24
C TYR A 39 -1.45 -5.50 1.83
N ILE A 40 -0.30 -6.07 1.49
CA ILE A 40 0.30 -5.90 0.17
C ILE A 40 -0.60 -6.52 -0.91
N SER A 41 -1.20 -7.65 -0.62
CA SER A 41 -2.13 -8.31 -1.54
C SER A 41 -3.35 -7.44 -1.80
N ASP A 42 -3.91 -6.79 -0.76
CA ASP A 42 -5.03 -5.87 -0.91
C ASP A 42 -4.68 -4.68 -1.78
N ILE A 43 -3.48 -4.11 -1.57
CA ILE A 43 -3.01 -3.00 -2.40
C ILE A 43 -2.87 -3.44 -3.85
N HIS A 44 -2.33 -4.62 -4.08
CA HIS A 44 -2.19 -5.16 -5.42
C HIS A 44 -3.55 -5.36 -6.09
N GLY A 45 -4.51 -5.88 -5.33
CA GLY A 45 -5.87 -6.07 -5.83
C GLY A 45 -6.53 -4.76 -6.22
N GLU A 46 -6.36 -3.72 -5.39
CA GLU A 46 -6.88 -2.38 -5.70
C GLU A 46 -6.24 -1.81 -6.95
N PHE A 47 -4.93 -1.99 -7.10
CA PHE A 47 -4.22 -1.51 -8.28
C PHE A 47 -4.72 -2.21 -9.55
N GLU A 48 -4.93 -3.52 -9.49
CA GLU A 48 -5.45 -4.26 -10.64
C GLU A 48 -6.87 -3.83 -11.00
N ALA A 49 -7.71 -3.61 -9.99
CA ALA A 49 -9.07 -3.12 -10.22
C ALA A 49 -9.07 -1.73 -10.86
N PHE A 50 -8.23 -0.84 -10.38
CA PHE A 50 -8.07 0.50 -10.95
C PHE A 50 -7.63 0.41 -12.40
N LYS A 51 -6.64 -0.42 -12.67
CA LYS A 51 -6.08 -0.61 -14.00
C LYS A 51 -7.15 -1.12 -14.98
N THR A 52 -7.94 -2.10 -14.53
CA THR A 52 -9.02 -2.65 -15.34
C THR A 52 -10.04 -1.59 -15.69
N ASN A 53 -10.44 -0.76 -14.74
CA ASN A 53 -11.43 0.29 -14.97
C ASN A 53 -10.88 1.41 -15.83
N PHE A 54 -9.60 1.74 -15.66
CA PHE A 54 -8.97 2.84 -16.38
C PHE A 54 -8.76 2.52 -17.85
N TYR A 55 -8.38 1.29 -18.15
CA TYR A 55 -8.07 0.87 -19.53
C TYR A 55 -9.21 0.13 -20.20
N LYS A 56 -10.38 0.22 -19.64
CA LYS A 56 -11.54 -0.51 -20.14
C LYS A 56 -12.16 0.05 -21.42
#